data_1210429b1ac7a614559e39417bd5d5d9
#
_entry.id   1210429b1ac7a614559e39417bd5d5d9
#
_cell.length_a   1.000
_cell.length_b   1.000
_cell.length_c   1.000
_cell.angle_alpha   90.00
_cell.angle_beta   90.00
_cell.angle_gamma   90.00
#
_symmetry.space_group_name_H-M   'P 1'
#
loop_
_entity.id
_entity.type
_entity.pdbx_description
1 polymer ?
#
loop_
_entity_poly.entity_id
_entity_poly.type
_entity_poly.pdbx_seq_one_letter_code
_entity_poly.pdbx_strand_id
1 'polypeptide(L)'
;MVTQGTAVGIIAAQSIGEPGTQLTLRTFHIGGTATRIAEESDKKSRFNGKASFSDDFIPAKTIDEDGISVTRCLSRNSKLFINDSKGNILEEFNVPYGANIHISDGDKIKKNHTLFSWDPYTDLILARQSGVIKMKDFIEGDTYQEEAVDGGKKQKVVTESKDRKLSPQIEIYSKNGEILSGGTILPVKATLVVNDGQSVTQGQTLVKIQKDVGKTRDITGGLPRVAELFEARKPANPAVVSEINGTVEFGEIKRGVRKISVVPANGKSIVYKIPYGKHVVVHEGDFITAGTPLCEGAISPSDILTILGPNAVREYLVNEIQEVYRLQGVGINDKHIEVIVNQMMKKVIVNDPGDSNYLPGERLDKSDLFAENDNMKGMVVVDEAGDSNLDVGIMISQNEVKELNKEFKSKDQNVIKFHKAKQATFEPILMGITQSSLNTNSFISAASFQETTRVLTDAATASKTDNLLGLKENVALGRLIPVSYTHLTLPTTPYV
;
A
#
# COMPACT_ATOMS: atom_id res chain seq x y z
N MET A 1 27.94 5.95 -0.64
CA MET A 1 27.82 4.90 0.37
C MET A 1 28.14 5.49 1.72
N VAL A 2 27.41 5.11 2.77
CA VAL A 2 27.65 5.53 4.15
C VAL A 2 28.79 4.66 4.73
N THR A 3 29.69 5.26 5.49
CA THR A 3 30.78 4.52 6.15
C THR A 3 30.23 3.74 7.35
N GLN A 4 30.83 2.59 7.63
CA GLN A 4 30.49 1.78 8.80
C GLN A 4 30.71 2.61 10.08
N GLY A 5 29.79 2.53 11.04
CA GLY A 5 29.80 3.33 12.28
C GLY A 5 29.04 4.65 12.21
N THR A 6 28.47 5.02 11.06
CA THR A 6 27.62 6.20 10.95
C THR A 6 26.25 5.98 11.59
N ALA A 7 25.80 6.92 12.44
CA ALA A 7 24.48 6.86 13.10
C ALA A 7 23.34 7.25 12.14
N VAL A 8 23.04 6.37 11.15
CA VAL A 8 22.06 6.65 10.08
C VAL A 8 20.66 6.91 10.60
N GLY A 9 20.24 6.29 11.69
CA GLY A 9 18.91 6.50 12.30
C GLY A 9 18.76 7.92 12.87
N ILE A 10 19.80 8.46 13.51
CA ILE A 10 19.79 9.83 14.02
C ILE A 10 19.74 10.83 12.85
N ILE A 11 20.55 10.61 11.82
CA ILE A 11 20.57 11.46 10.62
C ILE A 11 19.20 11.45 9.93
N ALA A 12 18.59 10.27 9.79
CA ALA A 12 17.26 10.15 9.22
C ALA A 12 16.21 10.90 10.03
N ALA A 13 16.19 10.72 11.37
CA ALA A 13 15.24 11.39 12.24
C ALA A 13 15.40 12.92 12.21
N GLN A 14 16.63 13.44 12.20
CA GLN A 14 16.91 14.86 12.08
C GLN A 14 16.48 15.42 10.71
N SER A 15 16.77 14.71 9.62
CA SER A 15 16.42 15.14 8.27
C SER A 15 14.90 15.16 8.02
N ILE A 16 14.14 14.29 8.68
CA ILE A 16 12.68 14.25 8.64
C ILE A 16 12.06 15.26 9.59
N GLY A 17 12.67 15.47 10.76
CA GLY A 17 12.15 16.35 11.81
C GLY A 17 12.44 17.84 11.58
N GLU A 18 13.56 18.20 10.97
CA GLU A 18 13.92 19.60 10.71
C GLU A 18 12.86 20.33 9.89
N PRO A 19 12.40 19.83 8.72
CA PRO A 19 11.35 20.50 7.97
C PRO A 19 10.00 20.54 8.69
N GLY A 20 9.77 19.62 9.63
CA GLY A 20 8.55 19.56 10.43
C GLY A 20 8.28 20.84 11.20
N THR A 21 9.30 21.43 11.78
CA THR A 21 9.19 22.71 12.52
C THR A 21 8.84 23.88 11.59
N GLN A 22 9.39 23.89 10.37
CA GLN A 22 9.08 24.91 9.36
C GLN A 22 7.66 24.74 8.80
N LEU A 23 7.18 23.51 8.67
CA LEU A 23 5.83 23.19 8.18
C LEU A 23 4.75 23.63 9.15
N THR A 24 4.95 23.47 10.48
CA THR A 24 4.00 23.95 11.50
C THR A 24 3.85 25.47 11.49
N LEU A 25 4.92 26.19 11.23
CA LEU A 25 4.88 27.66 11.12
C LEU A 25 4.18 28.14 9.86
N ARG A 26 4.26 27.37 8.75
CA ARG A 26 3.65 27.73 7.45
C ARG A 26 2.16 27.42 7.36
N THR A 27 1.63 26.44 8.07
CA THR A 27 0.19 26.12 8.06
C THR A 27 -0.65 27.23 8.65
N PHE A 28 -0.09 28.11 9.49
CA PHE A 28 -0.77 29.31 10.01
C PHE A 28 -0.76 30.51 9.05
N HIS A 29 0.03 30.47 7.97
CA HIS A 29 0.23 31.61 7.06
C HIS A 29 -0.22 31.37 5.61
N ILE A 30 -0.86 30.25 5.27
CA ILE A 30 -1.39 30.02 3.91
C ILE A 30 -2.77 30.68 3.79
N GLY A 31 -2.77 32.02 3.82
CA GLY A 31 -3.78 32.87 3.22
C GLY A 31 -3.36 33.41 1.84
N GLY A 32 -2.30 32.87 1.25
CA GLY A 32 -1.79 33.26 -0.07
C GLY A 32 -1.85 32.08 -1.02
N THR A 33 -2.51 32.31 -2.16
CA THR A 33 -2.54 31.50 -3.39
C THR A 33 -1.64 30.28 -3.33
N ALA A 34 -2.23 29.11 -3.05
CA ALA A 34 -1.58 27.83 -3.21
C ALA A 34 -1.02 27.81 -4.64
N THR A 35 0.28 27.85 -4.78
CA THR A 35 0.96 27.59 -6.05
C THR A 35 0.54 26.16 -6.39
N ARG A 36 -0.40 25.99 -7.33
CA ARG A 36 -0.72 24.70 -7.91
C ARG A 36 0.61 24.19 -8.46
N ILE A 37 1.21 23.23 -7.77
CA ILE A 37 2.27 22.45 -8.35
C ILE A 37 1.60 21.79 -9.54
N ALA A 38 1.99 22.17 -10.76
CA ALA A 38 1.48 21.56 -11.97
C ALA A 38 1.83 20.07 -11.89
N GLU A 39 0.85 19.25 -11.48
CA GLU A 39 1.01 17.80 -11.60
C GLU A 39 1.23 17.54 -13.09
N GLU A 40 2.16 16.66 -13.39
CA GLU A 40 2.40 16.27 -14.77
C GLU A 40 1.11 15.75 -15.38
N SER A 41 0.53 16.50 -16.30
CA SER A 41 -0.67 16.10 -17.04
C SER A 41 -0.38 15.29 -18.28
N ASP A 42 0.90 15.10 -18.62
CA ASP A 42 1.39 14.33 -19.75
C ASP A 42 2.60 13.48 -19.41
N LYS A 43 2.71 12.32 -20.00
CA LYS A 43 3.89 11.45 -19.89
C LYS A 43 4.64 11.40 -21.22
N LYS A 44 5.97 11.58 -21.12
CA LYS A 44 6.90 11.57 -22.25
C LYS A 44 7.90 10.43 -22.10
N SER A 45 8.26 9.83 -23.21
CA SER A 45 9.29 8.80 -23.26
C SER A 45 10.67 9.36 -22.97
N ARG A 46 11.45 8.66 -22.14
CA ARG A 46 12.87 8.97 -21.90
C ARG A 46 13.79 8.28 -22.90
N PHE A 47 13.32 7.24 -23.57
CA PHE A 47 14.09 6.39 -24.47
C PHE A 47 13.48 6.36 -25.87
N ASN A 48 14.28 6.00 -26.85
CA ASN A 48 13.78 5.61 -28.17
C ASN A 48 13.41 4.14 -28.13
N GLY A 49 12.25 3.77 -28.67
CA GLY A 49 11.81 2.39 -28.65
C GLY A 49 10.54 2.17 -29.46
N LYS A 50 9.92 1.02 -29.23
CA LYS A 50 8.63 0.63 -29.80
C LYS A 50 7.61 0.52 -28.67
N ALA A 51 6.44 1.14 -28.84
CA ALA A 51 5.33 1.03 -27.90
C ALA A 51 4.68 -0.33 -27.95
N SER A 52 4.32 -0.89 -26.79
CA SER A 52 3.39 -2.00 -26.69
C SER A 52 2.50 -1.82 -25.47
N PHE A 53 1.22 -2.14 -25.59
CA PHE A 53 0.26 -2.09 -24.49
C PHE A 53 0.09 -3.47 -23.87
N SER A 54 -0.32 -3.49 -22.60
CA SER A 54 -0.73 -4.74 -21.92
C SER A 54 -2.03 -5.29 -22.51
N ASP A 55 -2.26 -6.59 -22.34
CA ASP A 55 -3.48 -7.28 -22.83
C ASP A 55 -4.77 -6.70 -22.22
N ASP A 56 -4.67 -6.08 -21.06
CA ASP A 56 -5.80 -5.42 -20.37
C ASP A 56 -6.16 -4.03 -20.94
N PHE A 57 -5.42 -3.54 -21.94
CA PHE A 57 -5.68 -2.23 -22.52
C PHE A 57 -6.89 -2.23 -23.43
N ILE A 58 -7.90 -1.43 -23.09
CA ILE A 58 -9.13 -1.25 -23.87
C ILE A 58 -9.17 0.17 -24.44
N PRO A 59 -8.80 0.37 -25.72
CA PRO A 59 -8.89 1.68 -26.36
C PRO A 59 -10.32 1.96 -26.84
N ALA A 60 -10.78 3.20 -26.65
CA ALA A 60 -12.02 3.70 -27.24
C ALA A 60 -11.75 4.98 -28.04
N LYS A 61 -12.12 4.97 -29.32
CA LYS A 61 -12.07 6.16 -30.17
C LYS A 61 -13.33 6.98 -29.96
N THR A 62 -13.17 8.22 -29.53
CA THR A 62 -14.27 9.14 -29.26
C THR A 62 -13.92 10.53 -29.76
N ILE A 63 -14.92 11.40 -29.80
CA ILE A 63 -14.76 12.82 -30.11
C ILE A 63 -14.81 13.56 -28.79
N ASP A 64 -13.81 14.38 -28.50
CA ASP A 64 -13.75 15.22 -27.30
C ASP A 64 -14.70 16.42 -27.42
N GLU A 65 -14.90 17.18 -26.36
CA GLU A 65 -15.75 18.38 -26.31
C GLU A 65 -15.35 19.43 -27.34
N ASP A 66 -14.07 19.47 -27.71
CA ASP A 66 -13.51 20.37 -28.72
C ASP A 66 -13.65 19.83 -30.16
N GLY A 67 -14.34 18.71 -30.37
CA GLY A 67 -14.56 18.09 -31.70
C GLY A 67 -13.35 17.33 -32.24
N ILE A 68 -12.32 17.09 -31.43
CA ILE A 68 -11.09 16.37 -31.81
C ILE A 68 -11.30 14.88 -31.57
N SER A 69 -10.90 14.06 -32.55
CA SER A 69 -10.90 12.60 -32.37
C SER A 69 -9.74 12.19 -31.46
N VAL A 70 -10.06 11.62 -30.31
CA VAL A 70 -9.08 11.14 -29.32
C VAL A 70 -9.29 9.66 -29.04
N THR A 71 -8.21 8.97 -28.70
CA THR A 71 -8.28 7.59 -28.21
C THR A 71 -8.16 7.61 -26.70
N ARG A 72 -9.16 7.10 -25.97
CA ARG A 72 -9.18 7.07 -24.51
C ARG A 72 -8.99 5.64 -23.98
N CYS A 73 -8.34 5.55 -22.82
CA CYS A 73 -8.18 4.31 -22.08
C CYS A 73 -9.43 4.04 -21.23
N LEU A 74 -10.10 2.89 -21.44
CA LEU A 74 -11.28 2.47 -20.65
C LEU A 74 -10.95 1.48 -19.54
N SER A 75 -9.73 1.00 -19.45
CA SER A 75 -9.30 0.08 -18.38
C SER A 75 -8.48 0.79 -17.31
N ARG A 76 -8.51 0.26 -16.07
CA ARG A 76 -7.83 0.86 -14.91
C ARG A 76 -6.41 0.35 -14.70
N ASN A 77 -6.11 -0.86 -15.15
CA ASN A 77 -4.83 -1.53 -14.90
C ASN A 77 -3.97 -1.64 -16.16
N SER A 78 -4.19 -0.75 -17.13
CA SER A 78 -3.42 -0.75 -18.38
C SER A 78 -1.99 -0.30 -18.14
N LYS A 79 -1.08 -1.01 -18.76
CA LYS A 79 0.34 -0.66 -18.80
C LYS A 79 0.79 -0.40 -20.22
N LEU A 80 1.66 0.59 -20.36
CA LEU A 80 2.36 0.90 -21.59
C LEU A 80 3.84 0.59 -21.41
N PHE A 81 4.37 -0.22 -22.29
CA PHE A 81 5.77 -0.62 -22.31
C PHE A 81 6.48 0.06 -23.49
N ILE A 82 7.71 0.50 -23.25
CA ILE A 82 8.61 0.91 -24.32
C ILE A 82 9.69 -0.14 -24.42
N ASN A 83 9.73 -0.81 -25.58
CA ASN A 83 10.63 -1.93 -25.86
C ASN A 83 11.77 -1.51 -26.78
N ASP A 84 12.96 -2.04 -26.55
CA ASP A 84 14.09 -1.93 -27.46
C ASP A 84 13.87 -2.81 -28.71
N SER A 85 14.73 -2.64 -29.71
CA SER A 85 14.77 -3.46 -30.93
C SER A 85 14.93 -4.97 -30.67
N LYS A 86 15.41 -5.35 -29.48
CA LYS A 86 15.57 -6.73 -29.01
C LYS A 86 14.38 -7.26 -28.23
N GLY A 87 13.33 -6.45 -28.00
CA GLY A 87 12.15 -6.84 -27.21
C GLY A 87 12.31 -6.67 -25.70
N ASN A 88 13.41 -6.11 -25.19
CA ASN A 88 13.58 -5.82 -23.78
C ASN A 88 12.79 -4.57 -23.40
N ILE A 89 12.14 -4.60 -22.24
CA ILE A 89 11.40 -3.45 -21.68
C ILE A 89 12.40 -2.44 -21.16
N LEU A 90 12.39 -1.25 -21.76
CA LEU A 90 13.22 -0.11 -21.34
C LEU A 90 12.49 0.75 -20.30
N GLU A 91 11.18 0.90 -20.44
CA GLU A 91 10.38 1.74 -19.57
C GLU A 91 8.94 1.19 -19.49
N GLU A 92 8.32 1.29 -18.32
CA GLU A 92 6.96 0.86 -18.05
C GLU A 92 6.18 2.02 -17.43
N PHE A 93 4.96 2.25 -17.93
CA PHE A 93 4.04 3.27 -17.43
C PHE A 93 2.69 2.68 -17.12
N ASN A 94 2.13 3.05 -15.99
CA ASN A 94 0.72 2.80 -15.71
C ASN A 94 -0.11 3.89 -16.41
N VAL A 95 -1.08 3.47 -17.24
CA VAL A 95 -1.97 4.38 -17.97
C VAL A 95 -3.23 4.61 -17.16
N PRO A 96 -3.51 5.86 -16.73
CA PRO A 96 -4.72 6.17 -15.98
C PRO A 96 -6.00 5.92 -16.80
N TYR A 97 -7.08 5.54 -16.13
CA TYR A 97 -8.42 5.50 -16.71
C TYR A 97 -8.82 6.89 -17.23
N GLY A 98 -9.38 6.95 -18.44
CA GLY A 98 -9.78 8.20 -19.08
C GLY A 98 -8.62 8.97 -19.71
N ALA A 99 -7.37 8.51 -19.65
CA ALA A 99 -6.24 9.16 -20.30
C ALA A 99 -6.41 9.17 -21.83
N ASN A 100 -6.03 10.30 -22.44
CA ASN A 100 -5.96 10.47 -23.88
C ASN A 100 -4.63 9.90 -24.40
N ILE A 101 -4.72 8.91 -25.27
CA ILE A 101 -3.56 8.20 -25.83
C ILE A 101 -3.19 8.84 -27.15
N HIS A 102 -1.91 9.21 -27.29
CA HIS A 102 -1.38 9.87 -28.48
C HIS A 102 -0.61 8.94 -29.41
N ILE A 103 -0.48 7.67 -29.04
CA ILE A 103 0.29 6.66 -29.76
C ILE A 103 -0.56 5.40 -30.00
N SER A 104 -0.20 4.62 -31.00
CA SER A 104 -0.81 3.33 -31.29
C SER A 104 0.13 2.18 -30.91
N ASP A 105 -0.45 0.98 -30.74
CA ASP A 105 0.35 -0.20 -30.49
C ASP A 105 1.32 -0.46 -31.67
N GLY A 106 2.58 -0.69 -31.31
CA GLY A 106 3.63 -0.93 -32.30
C GLY A 106 4.32 0.32 -32.86
N ASP A 107 3.91 1.54 -32.49
CA ASP A 107 4.53 2.78 -32.97
C ASP A 107 5.98 2.93 -32.52
N LYS A 108 6.80 3.51 -33.40
CA LYS A 108 8.17 3.88 -33.08
C LYS A 108 8.19 5.22 -32.35
N ILE A 109 8.64 5.20 -31.10
CA ILE A 109 8.70 6.35 -30.22
C ILE A 109 10.11 6.93 -30.21
N LYS A 110 10.19 8.26 -30.25
CA LYS A 110 11.42 9.02 -30.03
C LYS A 110 11.47 9.54 -28.60
N LYS A 111 12.67 9.81 -28.09
CA LYS A 111 12.86 10.48 -26.79
C LYS A 111 12.08 11.80 -26.75
N ASN A 112 11.43 12.10 -25.62
CA ASN A 112 10.56 13.25 -25.37
C ASN A 112 9.24 13.27 -26.18
N HIS A 113 8.85 12.18 -26.83
CA HIS A 113 7.54 12.07 -27.45
C HIS A 113 6.46 11.90 -26.36
N THR A 114 5.37 12.67 -26.44
CA THR A 114 4.23 12.53 -25.51
C THR A 114 3.48 11.24 -25.81
N LEU A 115 3.34 10.40 -24.79
CA LEU A 115 2.74 9.08 -24.88
C LEU A 115 1.24 9.15 -24.64
N PHE A 116 0.86 9.77 -23.53
CA PHE A 116 -0.52 9.98 -23.12
C PHE A 116 -0.63 11.23 -22.23
N SER A 117 -1.83 11.79 -22.15
CA SER A 117 -2.15 12.93 -21.31
C SER A 117 -3.45 12.69 -20.54
N TRP A 118 -3.57 13.26 -19.34
CA TRP A 118 -4.78 13.18 -18.52
C TRP A 118 -4.92 14.43 -17.65
N ASP A 119 -6.14 14.67 -17.15
CA ASP A 119 -6.38 15.72 -16.16
C ASP A 119 -6.31 15.08 -14.75
N PRO A 120 -5.32 15.42 -13.92
CA PRO A 120 -5.19 14.88 -12.57
C PRO A 120 -6.26 15.41 -11.59
N TYR A 121 -6.93 16.50 -11.94
CA TYR A 121 -7.91 17.20 -11.08
C TYR A 121 -9.35 16.78 -11.32
N THR A 122 -9.60 16.02 -12.38
CA THR A 122 -10.95 15.61 -12.77
C THR A 122 -11.01 14.11 -12.96
N ASP A 123 -11.87 13.43 -12.20
CA ASP A 123 -12.23 12.04 -12.49
C ASP A 123 -13.35 12.01 -13.52
N LEU A 124 -13.19 11.18 -14.53
CA LEU A 124 -14.15 11.02 -15.62
C LEU A 124 -14.95 9.74 -15.45
N ILE A 125 -16.26 9.80 -15.69
CA ILE A 125 -17.07 8.62 -15.92
C ILE A 125 -17.33 8.55 -17.42
N LEU A 126 -16.83 7.49 -18.07
CA LEU A 126 -16.92 7.29 -19.51
C LEU A 126 -17.97 6.23 -19.87
N ALA A 127 -18.60 6.39 -21.05
CA ALA A 127 -19.49 5.38 -21.59
C ALA A 127 -18.69 4.13 -21.99
N ARG A 128 -19.02 2.97 -21.41
CA ARG A 128 -18.37 1.69 -21.74
C ARG A 128 -18.85 1.11 -23.05
N GLN A 129 -20.10 1.37 -23.39
CA GLN A 129 -20.76 0.89 -24.60
C GLN A 129 -21.54 2.01 -25.22
N SER A 130 -21.77 1.91 -26.52
CA SER A 130 -22.60 2.87 -27.25
C SER A 130 -24.08 2.55 -27.04
N GLY A 131 -24.89 3.57 -26.71
CA GLY A 131 -26.31 3.38 -26.42
C GLY A 131 -27.03 4.70 -26.17
N VAL A 132 -28.21 4.61 -25.58
CA VAL A 132 -29.05 5.75 -25.20
C VAL A 132 -29.05 5.87 -23.67
N ILE A 133 -28.80 7.07 -23.17
CA ILE A 133 -28.78 7.37 -21.74
C ILE A 133 -30.20 7.46 -21.19
N LYS A 134 -30.40 6.88 -20.03
CA LYS A 134 -31.56 7.08 -19.19
C LYS A 134 -31.12 7.47 -17.78
N MET A 135 -31.62 8.59 -17.30
CA MET A 135 -31.38 9.13 -15.99
C MET A 135 -32.46 8.65 -15.02
N LYS A 136 -32.05 8.11 -13.88
CA LYS A 136 -32.92 7.60 -12.82
C LYS A 136 -32.66 8.33 -11.52
N ASP A 137 -33.75 8.65 -10.78
CA ASP A 137 -33.70 9.36 -9.50
C ASP A 137 -33.17 10.81 -9.61
N PHE A 138 -33.34 11.46 -10.76
CA PHE A 138 -32.99 12.86 -10.96
C PHE A 138 -34.20 13.75 -10.71
N ILE A 139 -34.21 14.46 -9.58
CA ILE A 139 -35.23 15.42 -9.18
C ILE A 139 -34.61 16.81 -9.05
N GLU A 140 -35.06 17.76 -9.83
CA GLU A 140 -34.58 19.15 -9.81
C GLU A 140 -34.83 19.80 -8.45
N GLY A 141 -33.81 20.44 -7.88
CA GLY A 141 -33.86 21.08 -6.56
C GLY A 141 -33.65 20.15 -5.36
N ASP A 142 -33.62 18.80 -5.55
CA ASP A 142 -33.31 17.83 -4.50
C ASP A 142 -32.03 17.03 -4.82
N THR A 143 -32.02 16.28 -5.94
CA THR A 143 -30.88 15.45 -6.31
C THR A 143 -29.91 16.13 -7.26
N TYR A 144 -30.32 17.14 -8.01
CA TYR A 144 -29.46 17.98 -8.84
C TYR A 144 -29.91 19.42 -8.90
N GLN A 145 -28.98 20.33 -9.21
CA GLN A 145 -29.21 21.73 -9.48
C GLN A 145 -28.59 22.15 -10.81
N GLU A 146 -29.23 23.12 -11.51
CA GLU A 146 -28.61 23.71 -12.68
C GLU A 146 -27.77 24.92 -12.27
N GLU A 147 -26.46 24.84 -12.49
CA GLU A 147 -25.52 25.93 -12.28
C GLU A 147 -25.16 26.59 -13.61
N ALA A 148 -25.11 27.92 -13.62
CA ALA A 148 -24.63 28.67 -14.77
C ALA A 148 -23.08 28.71 -14.73
N VAL A 149 -22.46 28.22 -15.80
CA VAL A 149 -21.00 28.28 -15.98
C VAL A 149 -20.64 29.43 -16.90
N ASP A 150 -19.41 29.96 -16.78
CA ASP A 150 -18.88 31.01 -17.65
C ASP A 150 -19.11 30.67 -19.13
N GLY A 151 -19.79 31.59 -19.84
CA GLY A 151 -20.21 31.37 -21.23
C GLY A 151 -21.69 31.07 -21.43
N GLY A 152 -22.56 31.16 -20.37
CA GLY A 152 -24.03 31.04 -20.48
C GLY A 152 -24.54 29.61 -20.69
N LYS A 153 -23.68 28.57 -20.60
CA LYS A 153 -24.10 27.17 -20.62
C LYS A 153 -24.53 26.76 -19.20
N LYS A 154 -25.69 26.14 -19.10
CA LYS A 154 -26.19 25.55 -17.87
C LYS A 154 -25.61 24.13 -17.75
N GLN A 155 -25.06 23.80 -16.58
CA GLN A 155 -24.60 22.46 -16.26
C GLN A 155 -25.39 21.91 -15.09
N LYS A 156 -25.69 20.61 -15.13
CA LYS A 156 -26.38 19.89 -14.05
C LYS A 156 -25.36 19.35 -13.08
N VAL A 157 -25.45 19.81 -11.84
CA VAL A 157 -24.55 19.36 -10.75
C VAL A 157 -25.37 18.58 -9.75
N VAL A 158 -24.87 17.39 -9.38
CA VAL A 158 -25.51 16.52 -8.39
C VAL A 158 -25.35 17.11 -7.00
N THR A 159 -26.46 17.25 -6.27
CA THR A 159 -26.51 17.75 -4.89
C THR A 159 -26.84 16.63 -3.90
N GLU A 160 -26.57 16.86 -2.63
CA GLU A 160 -26.92 15.90 -1.58
C GLU A 160 -28.45 15.93 -1.34
N SER A 161 -29.11 14.79 -1.62
CA SER A 161 -30.54 14.65 -1.37
C SER A 161 -30.83 14.46 0.12
N LYS A 162 -31.95 15.05 0.56
CA LYS A 162 -32.48 14.84 1.93
C LYS A 162 -33.07 13.45 2.10
N ASP A 163 -33.57 12.83 1.03
CA ASP A 163 -34.10 11.47 1.06
C ASP A 163 -32.99 10.47 0.66
N ARG A 164 -32.51 9.72 1.67
CA ARG A 164 -31.46 8.69 1.49
C ARG A 164 -31.86 7.51 0.59
N LYS A 165 -33.11 7.47 0.14
CA LYS A 165 -33.57 6.42 -0.80
C LYS A 165 -33.31 6.82 -2.25
N LEU A 166 -33.15 8.10 -2.54
CA LEU A 166 -32.86 8.60 -3.88
C LEU A 166 -31.36 8.54 -4.13
N SER A 167 -30.98 7.87 -5.21
CA SER A 167 -29.59 7.73 -5.64
C SER A 167 -29.51 8.04 -7.14
N PRO A 168 -29.12 9.28 -7.53
CA PRO A 168 -29.03 9.65 -8.93
C PRO A 168 -28.05 8.73 -9.65
N GLN A 169 -28.53 8.07 -10.70
CA GLN A 169 -27.75 7.09 -11.47
C GLN A 169 -28.02 7.22 -12.97
N ILE A 170 -27.00 6.89 -13.77
CA ILE A 170 -27.07 6.87 -15.22
C ILE A 170 -27.04 5.42 -15.67
N GLU A 171 -28.00 5.04 -16.51
CA GLU A 171 -28.10 3.75 -17.15
C GLU A 171 -27.94 3.92 -18.66
N ILE A 172 -27.29 2.96 -19.33
CA ILE A 172 -27.14 2.96 -20.80
C ILE A 172 -27.98 1.82 -21.36
N TYR A 173 -28.88 2.15 -22.26
CA TYR A 173 -29.78 1.22 -22.93
C TYR A 173 -29.36 0.98 -24.35
N SER A 174 -29.54 -0.24 -24.82
CA SER A 174 -29.46 -0.60 -26.23
C SER A 174 -30.66 0.00 -26.99
N LYS A 175 -30.56 0.16 -28.30
CA LYS A 175 -31.70 0.53 -29.17
C LYS A 175 -32.89 -0.43 -29.00
N ASN A 176 -32.66 -1.64 -28.54
CA ASN A 176 -33.70 -2.66 -28.31
C ASN A 176 -34.32 -2.56 -26.88
N GLY A 177 -33.91 -1.61 -26.04
CA GLY A 177 -34.44 -1.43 -24.68
C GLY A 177 -33.79 -2.34 -23.61
N GLU A 178 -32.73 -3.08 -23.95
CA GLU A 178 -31.98 -3.87 -22.99
C GLU A 178 -30.95 -2.98 -22.26
N ILE A 179 -30.75 -3.22 -20.95
CA ILE A 179 -29.74 -2.50 -20.15
C ILE A 179 -28.37 -3.04 -20.54
N LEU A 180 -27.55 -2.19 -21.16
CA LEU A 180 -26.17 -2.54 -21.55
C LEU A 180 -25.18 -2.30 -20.40
N SER A 181 -25.38 -1.24 -19.61
CA SER A 181 -24.60 -0.92 -18.43
C SER A 181 -25.51 -0.63 -17.27
N GLY A 182 -25.31 -1.31 -16.15
CA GLY A 182 -26.07 -1.11 -14.92
C GLY A 182 -25.87 0.31 -14.38
N GLY A 183 -26.80 0.78 -13.55
CA GLY A 183 -26.84 2.15 -13.02
C GLY A 183 -25.56 2.58 -12.33
N THR A 184 -24.82 3.48 -12.95
CA THR A 184 -23.68 4.14 -12.31
C THR A 184 -24.21 5.22 -11.39
N ILE A 185 -24.04 5.04 -10.06
CA ILE A 185 -24.44 6.04 -9.06
C ILE A 185 -23.46 7.20 -9.10
N LEU A 186 -24.01 8.41 -9.09
CA LEU A 186 -23.22 9.62 -9.16
C LEU A 186 -22.94 10.17 -7.76
N PRO A 187 -21.70 10.57 -7.47
CA PRO A 187 -21.38 11.25 -6.22
C PRO A 187 -21.90 12.69 -6.22
N VAL A 188 -22.01 13.25 -5.03
CA VAL A 188 -22.32 14.67 -4.84
C VAL A 188 -21.23 15.52 -5.49
N LYS A 189 -21.63 16.64 -6.12
CA LYS A 189 -20.80 17.54 -6.94
C LYS A 189 -20.35 16.98 -8.29
N ALA A 190 -20.88 15.85 -8.71
CA ALA A 190 -20.68 15.36 -10.06
C ALA A 190 -21.36 16.25 -11.09
N THR A 191 -20.63 16.68 -12.10
CA THR A 191 -21.14 17.53 -13.19
C THR A 191 -21.51 16.66 -14.38
N LEU A 192 -22.77 16.73 -14.81
CA LEU A 192 -23.27 15.98 -15.96
C LEU A 192 -22.92 16.71 -17.25
N VAL A 193 -22.33 15.96 -18.19
CA VAL A 193 -21.99 16.46 -19.55
C VAL A 193 -23.08 16.08 -20.57
N VAL A 194 -23.92 15.09 -20.22
CA VAL A 194 -24.93 14.49 -21.11
C VAL A 194 -26.34 14.74 -20.61
N ASN A 195 -27.32 14.65 -21.51
CA ASN A 195 -28.73 14.80 -21.18
C ASN A 195 -29.48 13.47 -21.28
N ASP A 196 -30.65 13.41 -20.63
CA ASP A 196 -31.52 12.25 -20.70
C ASP A 196 -32.00 12.01 -22.14
N GLY A 197 -32.00 10.73 -22.57
CA GLY A 197 -32.35 10.35 -23.95
C GLY A 197 -31.24 10.58 -24.98
N GLN A 198 -30.09 11.11 -24.61
CA GLN A 198 -28.97 11.34 -25.54
C GLN A 198 -28.30 10.04 -25.95
N SER A 199 -28.00 9.92 -27.26
CA SER A 199 -27.20 8.83 -27.79
C SER A 199 -25.71 9.10 -27.53
N VAL A 200 -25.02 8.12 -26.99
CA VAL A 200 -23.59 8.21 -26.67
C VAL A 200 -22.79 7.12 -27.34
N THR A 201 -21.53 7.41 -27.63
CA THR A 201 -20.56 6.46 -28.18
C THR A 201 -19.64 5.97 -27.08
N GLN A 202 -19.04 4.79 -27.28
CA GLN A 202 -18.05 4.24 -26.36
C GLN A 202 -16.88 5.23 -26.15
N GLY A 203 -16.48 5.44 -24.89
CA GLY A 203 -15.40 6.37 -24.50
C GLY A 203 -15.84 7.82 -24.35
N GLN A 204 -17.10 8.18 -24.64
CA GLN A 204 -17.62 9.52 -24.44
C GLN A 204 -17.75 9.84 -22.95
N THR A 205 -17.43 11.08 -22.56
CA THR A 205 -17.56 11.54 -21.17
C THR A 205 -19.05 11.71 -20.83
N LEU A 206 -19.48 11.02 -19.78
CA LEU A 206 -20.83 11.14 -19.21
C LEU A 206 -20.86 12.16 -18.08
N VAL A 207 -19.89 12.08 -17.19
CA VAL A 207 -19.81 12.86 -15.96
C VAL A 207 -18.37 13.27 -15.70
N LYS A 208 -18.20 14.47 -15.19
CA LYS A 208 -16.95 15.00 -14.65
C LYS A 208 -17.10 15.17 -13.15
N ILE A 209 -16.16 14.64 -12.40
CA ILE A 209 -16.09 14.75 -10.95
C ILE A 209 -14.85 15.56 -10.63
N GLN A 210 -15.02 16.79 -10.18
CA GLN A 210 -13.88 17.59 -9.74
C GLN A 210 -13.37 17.06 -8.41
N LYS A 211 -12.09 16.73 -8.37
CA LYS A 211 -11.40 16.39 -7.11
C LYS A 211 -11.27 17.68 -6.30
N ASP A 212 -11.86 17.70 -5.12
CA ASP A 212 -11.65 18.79 -4.15
C ASP A 212 -10.20 18.74 -3.64
N VAL A 213 -9.27 19.22 -4.45
CA VAL A 213 -7.83 19.20 -4.14
C VAL A 213 -7.48 20.12 -2.97
N GLY A 214 -8.34 21.09 -2.65
CA GLY A 214 -8.09 22.12 -1.64
C GLY A 214 -8.62 21.82 -0.23
N LYS A 215 -9.77 21.18 -0.09
CA LYS A 215 -10.46 21.09 1.20
C LYS A 215 -10.23 19.80 1.98
N THR A 216 -10.07 18.68 1.29
CA THR A 216 -9.90 17.38 1.96
C THR A 216 -8.44 17.10 2.31
N ARG A 217 -7.49 17.68 1.55
CA ARG A 217 -6.05 17.57 1.84
C ARG A 217 -5.58 18.53 2.93
N ASP A 218 -6.27 19.65 3.15
CA ASP A 218 -5.85 20.67 4.12
C ASP A 218 -6.18 20.34 5.59
N ILE A 219 -7.22 19.53 5.84
CA ILE A 219 -7.65 19.21 7.22
C ILE A 219 -6.89 18.00 7.79
N THR A 220 -6.48 17.06 6.94
CA THR A 220 -5.74 15.84 7.33
C THR A 220 -4.38 15.69 6.64
N GLY A 221 -3.97 16.66 5.83
CA GLY A 221 -2.69 16.72 5.14
C GLY A 221 -1.57 17.28 6.02
N GLY A 222 -0.34 17.22 5.54
CA GLY A 222 0.83 17.76 6.23
C GLY A 222 1.34 16.87 7.36
N LEU A 223 1.90 17.45 8.41
CA LEU A 223 2.53 16.73 9.52
C LEU A 223 1.64 15.72 10.26
N PRO A 224 0.34 15.98 10.49
CA PRO A 224 -0.55 14.97 11.09
C PRO A 224 -0.63 13.68 10.26
N ARG A 225 -0.63 13.77 8.93
CA ARG A 225 -0.63 12.61 8.05
C ARG A 225 0.69 11.84 8.12
N VAL A 226 1.81 12.55 8.18
CA VAL A 226 3.13 11.92 8.34
C VAL A 226 3.21 11.17 9.68
N ALA A 227 2.72 11.79 10.76
CA ALA A 227 2.65 11.14 12.07
C ALA A 227 1.74 9.90 12.07
N GLU A 228 0.59 9.97 11.39
CA GLU A 228 -0.33 8.84 11.22
C GLU A 228 0.33 7.67 10.48
N LEU A 229 1.06 7.96 9.40
CA LEU A 229 1.78 6.95 8.61
C LEU A 229 2.92 6.30 9.41
N PHE A 230 3.74 7.09 10.10
CA PHE A 230 4.83 6.57 10.91
C PHE A 230 4.34 5.82 12.17
N GLU A 231 3.16 6.15 12.70
CA GLU A 231 2.54 5.37 13.78
C GLU A 231 1.71 4.19 13.28
N ALA A 232 1.66 3.96 11.97
CA ALA A 232 0.87 2.91 11.33
C ALA A 232 -0.58 2.87 11.83
N ARG A 233 -1.18 4.06 12.06
CA ARG A 233 -2.56 4.19 12.53
C ARG A 233 -3.53 3.88 11.41
N LYS A 234 -4.68 3.32 11.77
CA LYS A 234 -5.79 3.18 10.84
C LYS A 234 -6.33 4.57 10.48
N PRO A 235 -6.49 4.88 9.19
CA PRO A 235 -7.03 6.17 8.78
C PRO A 235 -8.48 6.34 9.28
N ALA A 236 -8.90 7.59 9.50
CA ALA A 236 -10.26 7.92 9.95
C ALA A 236 -11.33 7.45 8.93
N ASN A 237 -11.03 7.58 7.64
CA ASN A 237 -11.87 7.13 6.53
C ASN A 237 -11.12 6.09 5.68
N PRO A 238 -11.02 4.83 6.13
CA PRO A 238 -10.29 3.80 5.40
C PRO A 238 -11.01 3.45 4.09
N ALA A 239 -10.26 3.28 3.01
CA ALA A 239 -10.77 2.65 1.80
C ALA A 239 -11.00 1.15 2.05
N VAL A 240 -12.00 0.59 1.39
CA VAL A 240 -12.16 -0.87 1.31
C VAL A 240 -11.29 -1.35 0.14
N VAL A 241 -10.41 -2.29 0.38
CA VAL A 241 -9.43 -2.78 -0.59
C VAL A 241 -9.79 -4.21 -1.00
N SER A 242 -9.59 -4.57 -2.27
CA SER A 242 -9.80 -5.93 -2.73
C SER A 242 -8.66 -6.86 -2.26
N GLU A 243 -9.02 -8.01 -1.67
CA GLU A 243 -8.07 -9.04 -1.25
C GLU A 243 -7.65 -9.97 -2.39
N ILE A 244 -8.47 -10.04 -3.46
CA ILE A 244 -8.28 -10.97 -4.57
C ILE A 244 -8.32 -10.25 -5.92
N ASN A 245 -7.74 -10.91 -6.93
CA ASN A 245 -7.90 -10.51 -8.33
C ASN A 245 -9.23 -11.02 -8.86
N GLY A 246 -9.98 -10.20 -9.59
CA GLY A 246 -11.24 -10.64 -10.16
C GLY A 246 -12.04 -9.53 -10.83
N THR A 247 -13.20 -9.91 -11.34
CA THR A 247 -14.16 -9.00 -11.96
C THR A 247 -15.13 -8.47 -10.92
N VAL A 248 -15.42 -7.19 -10.97
CA VAL A 248 -16.34 -6.51 -10.06
C VAL A 248 -17.77 -6.73 -10.49
N GLU A 249 -18.63 -7.15 -9.57
CA GLU A 249 -20.08 -7.22 -9.72
C GLU A 249 -20.76 -6.41 -8.63
N PHE A 250 -21.74 -5.60 -9.00
CA PHE A 250 -22.50 -4.82 -8.04
C PHE A 250 -23.71 -5.61 -7.53
N GLY A 251 -23.80 -5.72 -6.23
CA GLY A 251 -24.95 -6.31 -5.56
C GLY A 251 -25.97 -5.28 -5.12
N GLU A 252 -27.06 -5.77 -4.50
CA GLU A 252 -28.14 -4.93 -3.99
C GLU A 252 -27.69 -4.00 -2.85
N ILE A 253 -28.31 -2.81 -2.81
CA ILE A 253 -28.16 -1.89 -1.69
C ILE A 253 -29.19 -2.27 -0.63
N LYS A 254 -28.69 -2.72 0.55
CA LYS A 254 -29.57 -3.05 1.68
C LYS A 254 -29.20 -2.20 2.88
N ARG A 255 -30.18 -1.48 3.43
CA ARG A 255 -30.02 -0.61 4.63
C ARG A 255 -28.89 0.40 4.53
N GLY A 256 -28.69 1.02 3.37
CA GLY A 256 -27.64 2.00 3.16
C GLY A 256 -26.22 1.41 3.00
N VAL A 257 -26.07 0.10 2.85
CA VAL A 257 -24.81 -0.57 2.57
C VAL A 257 -24.88 -1.18 1.19
N ARG A 258 -23.93 -0.79 0.32
CA ARG A 258 -23.76 -1.38 -1.00
C ARG A 258 -22.87 -2.62 -0.89
N LYS A 259 -23.29 -3.72 -1.50
CA LYS A 259 -22.48 -4.91 -1.64
C LYS A 259 -21.76 -4.87 -2.98
N ILE A 260 -20.46 -5.12 -2.96
CA ILE A 260 -19.65 -5.31 -4.16
C ILE A 260 -19.01 -6.68 -4.06
N SER A 261 -19.25 -7.52 -5.05
CA SER A 261 -18.66 -8.85 -5.15
C SER A 261 -17.47 -8.78 -6.10
N VAL A 262 -16.36 -9.37 -5.72
CA VAL A 262 -15.22 -9.58 -6.61
C VAL A 262 -15.18 -11.07 -6.95
N VAL A 263 -15.35 -11.39 -8.22
CA VAL A 263 -15.42 -12.76 -8.73
C VAL A 263 -14.09 -13.10 -9.40
N PRO A 264 -13.28 -14.00 -8.83
CA PRO A 264 -12.04 -14.43 -9.46
C PRO A 264 -12.33 -15.39 -10.62
N ALA A 265 -11.40 -15.54 -11.56
CA ALA A 265 -11.50 -16.51 -12.65
C ALA A 265 -11.63 -17.97 -12.14
N ASN A 266 -10.96 -18.28 -11.02
CA ASN A 266 -11.03 -19.56 -10.34
C ASN A 266 -11.12 -19.32 -8.83
N GLY A 267 -12.18 -19.79 -8.17
CA GLY A 267 -12.31 -19.70 -6.71
C GLY A 267 -13.66 -19.15 -6.25
N LYS A 268 -13.73 -18.79 -4.97
CA LYS A 268 -14.94 -18.22 -4.35
C LYS A 268 -14.94 -16.71 -4.48
N SER A 269 -16.09 -16.12 -4.82
CA SER A 269 -16.29 -14.67 -4.79
C SER A 269 -16.23 -14.14 -3.36
N ILE A 270 -15.62 -12.98 -3.18
CA ILE A 270 -15.61 -12.25 -1.91
C ILE A 270 -16.53 -11.05 -2.02
N VAL A 271 -17.40 -10.87 -1.02
CA VAL A 271 -18.38 -9.79 -0.96
C VAL A 271 -17.93 -8.71 0.01
N TYR A 272 -17.67 -7.53 -0.51
CA TYR A 272 -17.29 -6.35 0.27
C TYR A 272 -18.51 -5.48 0.55
N LYS A 273 -18.55 -4.89 1.75
CA LYS A 273 -19.63 -4.00 2.20
C LYS A 273 -19.12 -2.56 2.21
N ILE A 274 -19.67 -1.71 1.36
CA ILE A 274 -19.31 -0.29 1.32
C ILE A 274 -20.43 0.52 1.97
N PRO A 275 -20.12 1.32 3.02
CA PRO A 275 -21.09 2.17 3.68
C PRO A 275 -21.67 3.23 2.72
N TYR A 276 -22.92 3.63 2.95
CA TYR A 276 -23.53 4.76 2.26
C TYR A 276 -22.71 6.05 2.44
N GLY A 277 -22.59 6.84 1.39
CA GLY A 277 -21.85 8.10 1.39
C GLY A 277 -20.40 7.98 0.96
N LYS A 278 -19.84 6.74 0.81
CA LYS A 278 -18.53 6.56 0.18
C LYS A 278 -18.68 6.42 -1.34
N HIS A 279 -17.91 7.22 -2.05
CA HIS A 279 -17.86 7.09 -3.51
C HIS A 279 -17.18 5.77 -3.89
N VAL A 280 -17.83 5.01 -4.77
CA VAL A 280 -17.28 3.77 -5.33
C VAL A 280 -16.42 4.14 -6.52
N VAL A 281 -15.14 3.77 -6.43
CA VAL A 281 -14.14 4.10 -7.46
C VAL A 281 -14.20 3.14 -8.65
N VAL A 282 -14.58 1.88 -8.41
CA VAL A 282 -14.64 0.82 -9.45
C VAL A 282 -16.01 0.78 -10.14
N HIS A 283 -16.05 0.20 -11.34
CA HIS A 283 -17.29 0.04 -12.10
C HIS A 283 -17.64 -1.45 -12.24
N GLU A 284 -18.90 -1.74 -12.54
CA GLU A 284 -19.36 -3.09 -12.81
C GLU A 284 -18.64 -3.67 -14.03
N GLY A 285 -18.15 -4.90 -13.88
CA GLY A 285 -17.38 -5.59 -14.93
C GLY A 285 -15.92 -5.15 -15.05
N ASP A 286 -15.39 -4.27 -14.16
CA ASP A 286 -13.96 -3.96 -14.11
C ASP A 286 -13.17 -5.17 -13.62
N PHE A 287 -12.07 -5.48 -14.29
CA PHE A 287 -11.08 -6.41 -13.75
C PHE A 287 -10.15 -5.61 -12.81
N ILE A 288 -10.07 -6.04 -11.57
CA ILE A 288 -9.24 -5.43 -10.54
C ILE A 288 -8.22 -6.43 -10.00
N THR A 289 -7.08 -5.90 -9.58
CA THR A 289 -6.03 -6.67 -8.90
C THR A 289 -6.17 -6.56 -7.39
N ALA A 290 -5.64 -7.53 -6.67
CA ALA A 290 -5.52 -7.46 -5.22
C ALA A 290 -4.79 -6.16 -4.82
N GLY A 291 -5.26 -5.49 -3.75
CA GLY A 291 -4.73 -4.20 -3.33
C GLY A 291 -5.41 -2.98 -3.98
N THR A 292 -6.30 -3.16 -4.96
CA THR A 292 -7.05 -2.04 -5.57
C THR A 292 -8.14 -1.54 -4.63
N PRO A 293 -8.23 -0.21 -4.37
CA PRO A 293 -9.30 0.37 -3.56
C PRO A 293 -10.63 0.31 -4.31
N LEU A 294 -11.68 -0.17 -3.64
CA LEU A 294 -13.05 -0.25 -4.16
C LEU A 294 -13.83 1.05 -3.94
N CYS A 295 -13.48 1.79 -2.91
CA CYS A 295 -14.12 3.07 -2.59
C CYS A 295 -13.08 4.12 -2.23
N GLU A 296 -13.50 5.38 -2.25
CA GLU A 296 -12.70 6.53 -1.83
C GLU A 296 -12.27 6.41 -0.36
N GLY A 297 -11.05 6.81 -0.06
CA GLY A 297 -10.47 6.81 1.27
C GLY A 297 -8.98 6.48 1.25
N ALA A 298 -8.33 6.67 2.38
CA ALA A 298 -6.93 6.31 2.54
C ALA A 298 -6.79 4.79 2.77
N ILE A 299 -5.83 4.17 2.11
CA ILE A 299 -5.57 2.74 2.30
C ILE A 299 -4.85 2.54 3.64
N SER A 300 -5.28 1.54 4.40
CA SER A 300 -4.60 1.17 5.65
C SER A 300 -3.29 0.45 5.35
N PRO A 301 -2.15 0.87 5.93
CA PRO A 301 -0.88 0.17 5.73
C PRO A 301 -0.92 -1.30 6.16
N SER A 302 -1.73 -1.64 7.18
CA SER A 302 -1.91 -3.02 7.62
C SER A 302 -2.60 -3.90 6.58
N ASP A 303 -3.57 -3.35 5.83
CA ASP A 303 -4.28 -4.10 4.79
C ASP A 303 -3.34 -4.37 3.60
N ILE A 304 -2.50 -3.37 3.24
CA ILE A 304 -1.47 -3.57 2.22
C ILE A 304 -0.49 -4.66 2.63
N LEU A 305 -0.07 -4.70 3.91
CA LEU A 305 0.83 -5.73 4.42
C LEU A 305 0.24 -7.12 4.25
N THR A 306 -1.03 -7.28 4.61
CA THR A 306 -1.72 -8.58 4.56
C THR A 306 -1.96 -9.04 3.12
N ILE A 307 -2.32 -8.11 2.21
CA ILE A 307 -2.72 -8.44 0.84
C ILE A 307 -1.51 -8.52 -0.10
N LEU A 308 -0.65 -7.50 -0.09
CA LEU A 308 0.43 -7.33 -1.07
C LEU A 308 1.82 -7.67 -0.50
N GLY A 309 1.91 -7.81 0.82
CA GLY A 309 3.15 -8.17 1.50
C GLY A 309 4.08 -7.00 1.84
N PRO A 310 5.25 -7.31 2.45
CA PRO A 310 6.12 -6.31 3.09
C PRO A 310 6.77 -5.31 2.12
N ASN A 311 7.05 -5.71 0.89
CA ASN A 311 7.71 -4.82 -0.06
C ASN A 311 6.76 -3.72 -0.56
N ALA A 312 5.50 -4.06 -0.81
CA ALA A 312 4.47 -3.10 -1.22
C ALA A 312 4.18 -2.07 -0.13
N VAL A 313 4.19 -2.48 1.15
CA VAL A 313 4.03 -1.54 2.27
C VAL A 313 5.19 -0.55 2.36
N ARG A 314 6.43 -1.02 2.16
CA ARG A 314 7.61 -0.13 2.16
C ARG A 314 7.50 0.94 1.09
N GLU A 315 7.18 0.52 -0.14
CA GLU A 315 7.00 1.43 -1.26
C GLU A 315 5.84 2.41 -1.02
N TYR A 316 4.71 1.91 -0.54
CA TYR A 316 3.56 2.74 -0.20
C TYR A 316 3.89 3.81 0.85
N LEU A 317 4.52 3.43 1.96
CA LEU A 317 4.87 4.37 3.02
C LEU A 317 5.87 5.44 2.55
N VAL A 318 6.89 5.03 1.78
CA VAL A 318 7.88 5.99 1.24
C VAL A 318 7.19 6.97 0.30
N ASN A 319 6.35 6.50 -0.62
CA ASN A 319 5.66 7.35 -1.60
C ASN A 319 4.68 8.32 -0.92
N GLU A 320 3.84 7.84 0.01
CA GLU A 320 2.88 8.68 0.73
C GLU A 320 3.58 9.77 1.57
N ILE A 321 4.65 9.41 2.29
CA ILE A 321 5.40 10.38 3.08
C ILE A 321 6.10 11.40 2.17
N GLN A 322 6.72 10.96 1.09
CA GLN A 322 7.35 11.84 0.11
C GLN A 322 6.35 12.79 -0.55
N GLU A 323 5.15 12.31 -0.87
CA GLU A 323 4.09 13.16 -1.41
C GLU A 323 3.77 14.32 -0.47
N VAL A 324 3.60 14.05 0.83
CA VAL A 324 3.34 15.11 1.82
C VAL A 324 4.46 16.15 1.84
N TYR A 325 5.72 15.73 1.84
CA TYR A 325 6.86 16.67 1.85
C TYR A 325 7.00 17.43 0.55
N ARG A 326 6.79 16.78 -0.61
CA ARG A 326 6.82 17.43 -1.92
C ARG A 326 5.74 18.49 -2.07
N LEU A 327 4.52 18.21 -1.58
CA LEU A 327 3.43 19.19 -1.57
C LEU A 327 3.76 20.45 -0.76
N GLN A 328 4.66 20.34 0.22
CA GLN A 328 5.16 21.45 1.02
C GLN A 328 6.44 22.10 0.42
N GLY A 329 6.90 21.61 -0.74
CA GLY A 329 8.11 22.11 -1.40
C GLY A 329 9.41 21.68 -0.72
N VAL A 330 9.39 20.66 0.12
CA VAL A 330 10.55 20.13 0.84
C VAL A 330 11.04 18.86 0.15
N GLY A 331 12.32 18.82 -0.23
CA GLY A 331 12.97 17.64 -0.79
C GLY A 331 13.69 16.85 0.31
N ILE A 332 13.28 15.61 0.57
CA ILE A 332 13.95 14.67 1.47
C ILE A 332 14.40 13.46 0.63
N ASN A 333 15.59 12.94 0.92
CA ASN A 333 16.04 11.72 0.24
C ASN A 333 15.27 10.50 0.79
N ASP A 334 14.81 9.62 -0.11
CA ASP A 334 14.04 8.42 0.22
C ASP A 334 14.74 7.52 1.26
N LYS A 335 16.08 7.48 1.24
CA LYS A 335 16.90 6.69 2.17
C LYS A 335 16.62 6.99 3.64
N HIS A 336 16.30 8.23 3.99
CA HIS A 336 15.98 8.60 5.38
C HIS A 336 14.66 7.99 5.83
N ILE A 337 13.67 7.98 4.94
CA ILE A 337 12.36 7.36 5.19
C ILE A 337 12.49 5.85 5.21
N GLU A 338 13.22 5.26 4.26
CA GLU A 338 13.47 3.81 4.16
C GLU A 338 14.11 3.25 5.45
N VAL A 339 15.05 3.97 6.06
CA VAL A 339 15.69 3.56 7.33
C VAL A 339 14.64 3.42 8.44
N ILE A 340 13.72 4.38 8.56
CA ILE A 340 12.68 4.34 9.59
C ILE A 340 11.66 3.24 9.29
N VAL A 341 11.19 3.14 8.04
CA VAL A 341 10.25 2.09 7.63
C VAL A 341 10.83 0.69 7.83
N ASN A 342 12.14 0.50 7.58
CA ASN A 342 12.80 -0.76 7.86
C ASN A 342 12.78 -1.10 9.36
N GLN A 343 12.95 -0.11 10.24
CA GLN A 343 12.85 -0.30 11.68
C GLN A 343 11.42 -0.64 12.13
N MET A 344 10.39 -0.05 11.50
CA MET A 344 8.98 -0.37 11.76
C MET A 344 8.61 -1.81 11.39
N MET A 345 9.34 -2.42 10.45
CA MET A 345 9.10 -3.79 9.94
C MET A 345 10.16 -4.80 10.39
N LYS A 346 10.93 -4.46 11.43
CA LYS A 346 12.01 -5.31 11.94
C LYS A 346 11.49 -6.56 12.65
N LYS A 347 10.33 -6.45 13.32
CA LYS A 347 9.73 -7.52 14.11
C LYS A 347 8.77 -8.39 13.30
N VAL A 348 8.63 -9.62 13.73
CA VAL A 348 7.68 -10.62 13.21
C VAL A 348 6.92 -11.26 14.36
N ILE A 349 5.74 -11.82 14.08
CA ILE A 349 4.95 -12.62 15.03
C ILE A 349 5.09 -14.08 14.64
N VAL A 350 5.35 -14.93 15.63
CA VAL A 350 5.40 -16.38 15.46
C VAL A 350 3.95 -16.90 15.40
N ASN A 351 3.58 -17.58 14.31
CA ASN A 351 2.27 -18.22 14.16
C ASN A 351 2.30 -19.65 14.72
N ASP A 352 3.18 -20.48 14.17
CA ASP A 352 3.38 -21.84 14.61
C ASP A 352 4.87 -21.98 15.00
N PRO A 353 5.21 -22.19 16.26
CA PRO A 353 6.58 -22.32 16.71
C PRO A 353 7.26 -23.59 16.21
N GLY A 354 6.50 -24.58 15.73
CA GLY A 354 7.07 -25.89 15.40
C GLY A 354 7.78 -26.50 16.61
N ASP A 355 9.03 -26.95 16.41
CA ASP A 355 9.89 -27.51 17.46
C ASP A 355 10.84 -26.48 18.07
N SER A 356 10.67 -25.18 17.75
CA SER A 356 11.48 -24.11 18.34
C SER A 356 11.05 -23.78 19.78
N ASN A 357 11.92 -23.11 20.53
CA ASN A 357 11.67 -22.68 21.91
C ASN A 357 10.76 -21.43 22.01
N TYR A 358 10.19 -20.96 20.89
CA TYR A 358 9.34 -19.78 20.87
C TYR A 358 7.89 -20.10 21.25
N LEU A 359 7.17 -19.05 21.67
CA LEU A 359 5.75 -19.16 21.97
C LEU A 359 4.88 -18.65 20.80
N PRO A 360 3.70 -19.26 20.57
CA PRO A 360 2.76 -18.72 19.59
C PRO A 360 2.36 -17.29 19.93
N GLY A 361 2.41 -16.38 18.95
CA GLY A 361 2.11 -14.96 19.13
C GLY A 361 3.26 -14.14 19.71
N GLU A 362 4.43 -14.72 19.93
CA GLU A 362 5.61 -13.99 20.39
C GLU A 362 6.15 -13.06 19.29
N ARG A 363 6.63 -11.87 19.70
CA ARG A 363 7.20 -10.86 18.79
C ARG A 363 8.70 -10.90 18.87
N LEU A 364 9.35 -11.30 17.78
CA LEU A 364 10.79 -11.49 17.70
C LEU A 364 11.40 -10.62 16.61
N ASP A 365 12.69 -10.37 16.69
CA ASP A 365 13.43 -9.82 15.58
C ASP A 365 13.51 -10.86 14.45
N LYS A 366 13.26 -10.40 13.24
CA LYS A 366 13.31 -11.26 12.05
C LYS A 366 14.64 -11.97 11.88
N SER A 367 15.76 -11.30 12.24
CA SER A 367 17.11 -11.87 12.22
C SER A 367 17.25 -13.05 13.15
N ASP A 368 16.71 -12.94 14.37
CA ASP A 368 16.87 -13.96 15.41
C ASP A 368 16.07 -15.21 15.05
N LEU A 369 14.85 -15.02 14.54
CA LEU A 369 14.03 -16.13 14.06
C LEU A 369 14.66 -16.85 12.86
N PHE A 370 15.27 -16.12 11.92
CA PHE A 370 15.96 -16.76 10.81
C PHE A 370 17.21 -17.51 11.26
N ALA A 371 17.98 -16.95 12.20
CA ALA A 371 19.14 -17.62 12.75
C ALA A 371 18.76 -18.94 13.43
N GLU A 372 17.66 -18.94 14.22
CA GLU A 372 17.16 -20.15 14.86
C GLU A 372 16.65 -21.17 13.83
N ASN A 373 15.86 -20.75 12.87
CA ASN A 373 15.39 -21.62 11.79
C ASN A 373 16.57 -22.19 10.95
N ASP A 374 17.65 -21.43 10.78
CA ASP A 374 18.85 -21.92 10.09
C ASP A 374 19.61 -22.93 10.96
N ASN A 375 19.69 -22.74 12.27
CA ASN A 375 20.25 -23.70 13.21
C ASN A 375 19.49 -25.04 13.22
N MET A 376 18.16 -24.96 13.07
CA MET A 376 17.29 -26.15 13.00
C MET A 376 17.43 -26.93 11.68
N LYS A 377 18.04 -26.35 10.64
CA LYS A 377 18.28 -27.05 9.37
C LYS A 377 19.23 -28.23 9.56
N GLY A 378 18.75 -29.42 9.24
CA GLY A 378 19.52 -30.66 9.41
C GLY A 378 19.49 -31.26 10.82
N MET A 379 18.73 -30.64 11.73
CA MET A 379 18.41 -31.20 13.03
C MET A 379 17.18 -32.10 12.95
N VAL A 380 17.11 -33.04 13.89
CA VAL A 380 15.97 -33.94 14.10
C VAL A 380 15.61 -33.96 15.57
N VAL A 381 14.34 -34.16 15.84
CA VAL A 381 13.80 -34.28 17.21
C VAL A 381 13.61 -35.77 17.52
N VAL A 382 14.03 -36.19 18.68
CA VAL A 382 13.90 -37.56 19.14
C VAL A 382 12.47 -37.80 19.64
N ASP A 383 11.71 -38.70 18.98
CA ASP A 383 10.38 -39.11 19.40
C ASP A 383 10.42 -40.24 20.42
N GLU A 384 11.28 -41.24 20.16
CA GLU A 384 11.49 -42.36 21.05
C GLU A 384 13.01 -42.60 21.18
N ALA A 385 13.49 -42.58 22.40
CA ALA A 385 14.92 -42.67 22.70
C ALA A 385 15.53 -44.08 22.43
N GLY A 386 14.70 -45.13 22.33
CA GLY A 386 15.18 -46.52 22.26
C GLY A 386 16.02 -46.85 23.45
N ASP A 387 17.18 -47.53 23.21
CA ASP A 387 18.15 -47.88 24.23
C ASP A 387 19.26 -46.81 24.39
N SER A 388 19.02 -45.59 23.88
CA SER A 388 19.95 -44.47 24.03
C SER A 388 19.73 -43.69 25.33
N ASN A 389 20.79 -43.01 25.82
CA ASN A 389 20.68 -42.10 26.99
C ASN A 389 20.16 -40.72 26.63
N LEU A 390 19.45 -40.58 25.51
CA LEU A 390 18.91 -39.30 25.04
C LEU A 390 17.50 -39.08 25.59
N ASP A 391 17.20 -37.85 25.96
CA ASP A 391 15.85 -37.52 26.39
C ASP A 391 14.94 -37.31 25.16
N VAL A 392 13.66 -37.67 25.31
CA VAL A 392 12.63 -37.42 24.28
C VAL A 392 12.43 -35.91 24.11
N GLY A 393 12.35 -35.46 22.87
CA GLY A 393 12.19 -34.04 22.53
C GLY A 393 13.52 -33.27 22.35
N ILE A 394 14.67 -33.90 22.55
CA ILE A 394 15.95 -33.22 22.27
C ILE A 394 16.18 -33.10 20.75
N MET A 395 16.71 -31.96 20.34
CA MET A 395 17.16 -31.69 18.96
C MET A 395 18.65 -32.13 18.81
N ILE A 396 18.91 -32.98 17.83
CA ILE A 396 20.25 -33.52 17.53
C ILE A 396 20.48 -33.49 16.02
N SER A 397 21.73 -33.45 15.61
CA SER A 397 22.11 -33.55 14.21
C SER A 397 21.63 -34.86 13.57
N GLN A 398 21.03 -34.78 12.38
CA GLN A 398 20.59 -35.98 11.65
C GLN A 398 21.71 -36.98 11.40
N ASN A 399 22.96 -36.53 11.26
CA ASN A 399 24.10 -37.40 11.02
C ASN A 399 24.46 -38.21 12.27
N GLU A 400 24.46 -37.56 13.44
CA GLU A 400 24.75 -38.24 14.73
C GLU A 400 23.68 -39.30 15.02
N VAL A 401 22.40 -39.00 14.83
CA VAL A 401 21.36 -40.02 15.05
C VAL A 401 21.46 -41.18 14.07
N LYS A 402 21.86 -40.94 12.81
CA LYS A 402 22.08 -42.01 11.84
C LYS A 402 23.28 -42.89 12.23
N GLU A 403 24.34 -42.31 12.79
CA GLU A 403 25.50 -43.06 13.28
C GLU A 403 25.14 -43.90 14.50
N LEU A 404 24.48 -43.28 15.49
CA LEU A 404 23.98 -43.99 16.67
C LEU A 404 23.04 -45.15 16.28
N ASN A 405 22.11 -44.91 15.36
CA ASN A 405 21.21 -45.96 14.88
C ASN A 405 21.92 -47.09 14.12
N LYS A 406 23.06 -46.84 13.47
CA LYS A 406 23.88 -47.90 12.88
C LYS A 406 24.54 -48.75 13.96
N GLU A 407 25.07 -48.11 15.03
CA GLU A 407 25.65 -48.79 16.16
C GLU A 407 24.62 -49.66 16.91
N PHE A 408 23.45 -49.13 17.21
CA PHE A 408 22.35 -49.86 17.88
C PHE A 408 21.86 -51.05 17.05
N LYS A 409 21.75 -50.91 15.73
CA LYS A 409 21.45 -52.02 14.83
C LYS A 409 22.47 -53.13 14.85
N SER A 410 23.75 -52.78 14.98
CA SER A 410 24.84 -53.75 15.02
C SER A 410 24.90 -54.53 16.35
N LYS A 411 24.23 -53.99 17.41
CA LYS A 411 24.16 -54.56 18.76
C LYS A 411 22.80 -55.18 19.08
N ASP A 412 21.89 -55.31 18.09
CA ASP A 412 20.51 -55.77 18.25
C ASP A 412 19.68 -54.98 19.31
N GLN A 413 19.97 -53.68 19.44
CA GLN A 413 19.28 -52.74 20.34
C GLN A 413 18.18 -51.94 19.65
N ASN A 414 17.27 -51.39 20.45
CA ASN A 414 16.19 -50.57 19.92
C ASN A 414 16.73 -49.27 19.34
N VAL A 415 16.36 -48.97 18.08
CA VAL A 415 16.78 -47.76 17.37
C VAL A 415 16.02 -46.53 17.82
N ILE A 416 16.66 -45.36 17.71
CA ILE A 416 16.06 -44.07 17.98
C ILE A 416 15.07 -43.73 16.86
N LYS A 417 13.80 -43.43 17.19
CA LYS A 417 12.84 -42.85 16.26
C LYS A 417 12.88 -41.34 16.35
N PHE A 418 12.84 -40.69 15.21
CA PHE A 418 12.98 -39.25 15.11
C PHE A 418 12.18 -38.71 13.94
N HIS A 419 11.76 -37.44 14.03
CA HIS A 419 11.23 -36.68 12.92
C HIS A 419 12.16 -35.49 12.61
N LYS A 420 12.01 -34.88 11.42
CA LYS A 420 12.75 -33.67 11.06
C LYS A 420 12.25 -32.51 11.88
N ALA A 421 13.16 -31.71 12.45
CA ALA A 421 12.80 -30.51 13.17
C ALA A 421 11.95 -29.58 12.29
N LYS A 422 10.76 -29.23 12.78
CA LYS A 422 9.83 -28.34 12.12
C LYS A 422 10.19 -26.91 12.46
N GLN A 423 10.50 -26.11 11.45
CA GLN A 423 10.86 -24.70 11.59
C GLN A 423 9.66 -23.84 12.03
N ALA A 424 9.94 -22.77 12.78
CA ALA A 424 8.90 -21.80 13.15
C ALA A 424 8.40 -21.02 11.94
N THR A 425 7.08 -20.89 11.83
CA THR A 425 6.43 -20.04 10.84
C THR A 425 6.07 -18.68 11.43
N PHE A 426 6.09 -17.65 10.62
CA PHE A 426 5.90 -16.27 11.09
C PHE A 426 5.12 -15.42 10.10
N GLU A 427 4.51 -14.36 10.62
CA GLU A 427 3.93 -13.28 9.83
C GLU A 427 4.67 -11.97 10.08
N PRO A 428 4.92 -11.18 9.02
CA PRO A 428 5.49 -9.85 9.17
C PRO A 428 4.49 -8.93 9.86
N ILE A 429 4.99 -8.08 10.77
CA ILE A 429 4.18 -7.07 11.45
C ILE A 429 4.69 -5.67 11.12
N LEU A 430 3.77 -4.74 10.94
CA LEU A 430 4.06 -3.32 10.85
C LEU A 430 3.77 -2.66 12.21
N MET A 431 4.80 -2.13 12.85
CA MET A 431 4.67 -1.41 14.12
C MET A 431 4.88 0.08 13.93
N GLY A 432 4.09 0.91 14.61
CA GLY A 432 4.37 2.33 14.70
C GLY A 432 5.71 2.62 15.36
N ILE A 433 6.28 3.80 15.10
CA ILE A 433 7.60 4.19 15.63
C ILE A 433 7.63 4.09 17.16
N THR A 434 6.59 4.57 17.84
CA THR A 434 6.49 4.51 19.30
C THR A 434 6.54 3.07 19.81
N GLN A 435 5.74 2.17 19.20
CA GLN A 435 5.76 0.77 19.58
C GLN A 435 7.08 0.08 19.26
N SER A 436 7.67 0.40 18.10
CA SER A 436 8.99 -0.13 17.71
C SER A 436 10.08 0.30 18.69
N SER A 437 10.01 1.53 19.21
CA SER A 437 10.97 2.06 20.19
C SER A 437 10.83 1.42 21.58
N LEU A 438 9.62 1.01 21.97
CA LEU A 438 9.37 0.31 23.24
C LEU A 438 9.68 -1.19 23.16
N ASN A 439 9.56 -1.80 22.00
CA ASN A 439 9.84 -3.23 21.77
C ASN A 439 11.27 -3.49 21.26
N THR A 440 12.24 -2.68 21.67
CA THR A 440 13.66 -2.91 21.38
C THR A 440 14.24 -4.01 22.28
N ASN A 441 15.36 -4.62 21.85
CA ASN A 441 16.03 -5.64 22.64
C ASN A 441 16.69 -5.05 23.91
N SER A 442 17.05 -3.75 23.87
CA SER A 442 17.57 -3.03 25.04
C SER A 442 16.42 -2.44 25.86
N PHE A 443 16.22 -2.96 27.07
CA PHE A 443 15.21 -2.41 28.00
C PHE A 443 15.63 -1.03 28.56
N ILE A 444 16.93 -0.74 28.63
CA ILE A 444 17.44 0.58 29.06
C ILE A 444 17.07 1.65 28.03
N SER A 445 17.24 1.35 26.76
CA SER A 445 16.84 2.22 25.66
C SER A 445 15.33 2.47 25.66
N ALA A 446 14.52 1.42 25.83
CA ALA A 446 13.07 1.52 25.90
C ALA A 446 12.61 2.35 27.11
N ALA A 447 13.15 2.07 28.30
CA ALA A 447 12.83 2.80 29.56
C ALA A 447 13.18 4.29 29.49
N SER A 448 14.24 4.65 28.77
CA SER A 448 14.63 6.05 28.58
C SER A 448 13.74 6.82 27.61
N PHE A 449 12.81 6.16 26.92
CA PHE A 449 11.89 6.76 25.96
C PHE A 449 10.54 7.09 26.59
N GLN A 450 9.78 6.09 26.99
CA GLN A 450 8.45 6.21 27.61
C GLN A 450 8.16 5.02 28.53
N GLU A 451 7.15 5.13 29.38
CA GLU A 451 6.67 4.04 30.25
C GLU A 451 7.77 3.42 31.13
N THR A 452 8.68 4.24 31.66
CA THR A 452 9.89 3.82 32.39
C THR A 452 9.60 2.75 33.44
N THR A 453 8.60 2.98 34.31
CA THR A 453 8.25 2.06 35.40
C THR A 453 7.81 0.70 34.89
N ARG A 454 6.93 0.67 33.88
CA ARG A 454 6.43 -0.57 33.27
C ARG A 454 7.55 -1.37 32.63
N VAL A 455 8.35 -0.72 31.77
CA VAL A 455 9.46 -1.36 31.06
C VAL A 455 10.48 -1.96 32.04
N LEU A 456 10.85 -1.22 33.09
CA LEU A 456 11.79 -1.71 34.11
C LEU A 456 11.20 -2.86 34.94
N THR A 457 9.91 -2.80 35.27
CA THR A 457 9.23 -3.89 35.99
C THR A 457 9.18 -5.16 35.15
N ASP A 458 8.79 -5.04 33.88
CA ASP A 458 8.72 -6.19 32.94
C ASP A 458 10.12 -6.79 32.70
N ALA A 459 11.15 -5.94 32.61
CA ALA A 459 12.54 -6.41 32.47
C ALA A 459 13.05 -7.12 33.71
N ALA A 460 12.72 -6.62 34.90
CA ALA A 460 13.10 -7.21 36.19
C ALA A 460 12.40 -8.56 36.42
N THR A 461 11.09 -8.65 36.15
CA THR A 461 10.32 -9.89 36.29
C THR A 461 10.77 -10.97 35.30
N ALA A 462 11.14 -10.56 34.08
CA ALA A 462 11.64 -11.48 33.04
C ALA A 462 13.15 -11.74 33.14
N SER A 463 13.85 -11.16 34.14
CA SER A 463 15.32 -11.27 34.34
C SER A 463 16.11 -10.97 33.05
N LYS A 464 15.70 -9.94 32.31
CA LYS A 464 16.33 -9.57 31.02
C LYS A 464 17.73 -9.01 31.24
N THR A 465 18.66 -9.39 30.36
CA THR A 465 20.01 -8.85 30.27
C THR A 465 20.13 -7.91 29.10
N ASP A 466 20.71 -6.73 29.29
CA ASP A 466 20.99 -5.76 28.24
C ASP A 466 22.46 -5.84 27.82
N ASN A 467 22.69 -6.11 26.55
CA ASN A 467 24.05 -6.27 26.01
C ASN A 467 24.71 -4.93 25.64
N LEU A 468 24.05 -3.79 25.83
CA LEU A 468 24.57 -2.44 25.58
C LEU A 468 25.15 -2.25 24.17
N LEU A 469 24.49 -2.79 23.16
CA LEU A 469 24.99 -2.77 21.77
C LEU A 469 24.68 -1.46 21.04
N GLY A 470 23.67 -0.70 21.46
CA GLY A 470 23.23 0.51 20.80
C GLY A 470 23.87 1.78 21.38
N LEU A 471 23.52 2.92 20.78
CA LEU A 471 24.03 4.21 21.20
C LEU A 471 23.34 4.73 22.47
N LYS A 472 22.03 4.60 22.55
CA LYS A 472 21.19 5.25 23.56
C LYS A 472 21.43 4.68 24.97
N GLU A 473 21.51 3.37 25.10
CA GLU A 473 21.82 2.67 26.36
C GLU A 473 23.21 3.02 26.90
N ASN A 474 24.21 3.09 26.01
CA ASN A 474 25.56 3.48 26.43
C ASN A 474 25.61 4.95 26.89
N VAL A 475 24.95 5.85 26.16
CA VAL A 475 24.84 7.27 26.56
C VAL A 475 24.10 7.42 27.87
N ALA A 476 22.99 6.70 28.07
CA ALA A 476 22.23 6.74 29.33
C ALA A 476 23.04 6.28 30.54
N LEU A 477 23.96 5.34 30.37
CA LEU A 477 24.84 4.84 31.42
C LEU A 477 26.17 5.60 31.52
N GLY A 478 26.41 6.64 30.72
CA GLY A 478 27.67 7.38 30.68
C GLY A 478 28.85 6.58 30.14
N ARG A 479 28.61 5.55 29.34
CA ARG A 479 29.66 4.75 28.70
C ARG A 479 30.01 5.30 27.32
N LEU A 480 31.16 4.92 26.81
CA LEU A 480 31.56 5.24 25.43
C LEU A 480 30.60 4.62 24.44
N ILE A 481 30.21 5.41 23.43
CA ILE A 481 29.35 4.90 22.34
C ILE A 481 30.12 3.88 21.49
N PRO A 482 29.51 2.77 21.10
CA PRO A 482 30.13 1.79 20.23
C PRO A 482 30.26 2.36 18.80
N VAL A 483 31.49 2.61 18.37
CA VAL A 483 31.83 3.06 17.02
C VAL A 483 32.70 1.98 16.38
N SER A 484 32.50 1.70 15.09
CA SER A 484 33.14 0.54 14.45
C SER A 484 34.67 0.48 14.56
N TYR A 485 35.35 1.63 14.57
CA TYR A 485 36.81 1.67 14.73
C TYR A 485 37.26 1.41 16.17
N THR A 486 36.45 1.63 17.20
CA THR A 486 36.79 1.29 18.59
C THR A 486 36.77 -0.20 18.84
N HIS A 487 36.06 -0.97 18.03
CA HIS A 487 36.08 -2.44 18.09
C HIS A 487 37.30 -3.05 17.37
N LEU A 488 37.93 -2.32 16.45
CA LEU A 488 39.10 -2.74 15.70
C LEU A 488 40.41 -2.35 16.41
N THR A 489 40.39 -1.33 17.23
CA THR A 489 41.51 -0.96 18.10
C THR A 489 41.34 -1.64 19.46
N LEU A 490 41.91 -2.81 19.64
CA LEU A 490 42.04 -3.40 20.96
C LEU A 490 42.62 -2.35 21.92
N PRO A 491 42.07 -2.21 23.12
CA PRO A 491 42.59 -1.27 24.09
C PRO A 491 44.02 -1.66 24.49
N THR A 492 44.96 -0.99 23.88
CA THR A 492 46.39 -1.17 24.20
C THR A 492 46.85 -0.21 25.28
N THR A 493 45.97 0.65 25.78
CA THR A 493 46.29 1.54 26.91
C THR A 493 45.20 1.46 27.96
N PRO A 494 45.56 1.03 29.21
CA PRO A 494 44.69 1.28 30.35
C PRO A 494 44.58 2.80 30.53
N TYR A 495 43.38 3.34 30.53
CA TYR A 495 43.16 4.71 30.97
C TYR A 495 43.42 4.80 32.46
N VAL A 496 44.45 5.55 32.83
CA VAL A 496 44.72 6.04 34.20
C VAL A 496 43.64 7.03 34.59
#